data_ddd3d55e06ae19a32c8e608f1e5177f3
#
_entry.id   ddd3d55e06ae19a32c8e608f1e5177f3
#
_cell.length_a   1.000
_cell.length_b   1.000
_cell.length_c   1.000
_cell.angle_alpha   90.00
_cell.angle_beta   90.00
_cell.angle_gamma   90.00
#
_symmetry.space_group_name_H-M   'P 1'
#
loop_
_entity.id
_entity.type
_entity.pdbx_description
1 polymer ?
#
loop_
_entity_poly.entity_id
_entity_poly.type
_entity_poly.pdbx_seq_one_letter_code
_entity_poly.pdbx_strand_id
1 'polypeptide(L)'
;EGPSFEGIAPYGEIGGLDAVALGPLAALLERLDVHRQALAEPADPATWAQRLRDLVDAFFTPSDEAEELLRQQLLQMLDDWLATCQHAGFDDPIPLTVVRESWLAGLDQGGLNQRFLAGAVNFCTLLPMRAIPFKVVCLLGMNDGDYPRQQVGMDFDLMRQDYRPGDRSRREDDRYLMLEALLSAREQLYVSWVGRSIRDNSERPPSVLVAQLRDHLRDGWRATPDGTDLLHALTQEHPLQPFSAAYFPPRAAAGDAVHGLDGLYTYAHEWGAAQSPAASE
;
A
#
# COMPACT_ATOMS: atom_id res chain seq x y z
N GLU A 1 -20.88 46.88 10.42
CA GLU A 1 -21.60 45.60 10.52
C GLU A 1 -22.73 45.63 9.49
N GLY A 2 -22.65 44.75 8.45
CA GLY A 2 -23.69 44.61 7.46
C GLY A 2 -24.88 43.79 7.97
N PRO A 3 -26.05 43.83 7.30
CA PRO A 3 -27.18 42.98 7.65
C PRO A 3 -26.80 41.50 7.55
N SER A 4 -27.23 40.66 8.52
CA SER A 4 -27.02 39.22 8.45
C SER A 4 -27.81 38.62 7.29
N PHE A 5 -27.18 37.68 6.57
CA PHE A 5 -27.82 36.87 5.52
C PHE A 5 -28.17 35.52 6.12
N GLU A 6 -29.45 35.16 6.15
CA GLU A 6 -29.96 33.90 6.73
C GLU A 6 -29.40 33.57 8.12
N GLY A 7 -29.21 34.61 8.96
CA GLY A 7 -28.68 34.46 10.32
C GLY A 7 -27.15 34.37 10.43
N ILE A 8 -26.44 34.47 9.30
CA ILE A 8 -24.97 34.48 9.23
C ILE A 8 -24.50 35.94 9.15
N ALA A 9 -23.66 36.37 10.08
CA ALA A 9 -23.05 37.68 10.05
C ALA A 9 -21.96 37.72 8.95
N PRO A 10 -21.96 38.74 8.06
CA PRO A 10 -20.95 38.86 7.04
C PRO A 10 -19.57 39.17 7.67
N TYR A 11 -18.53 38.52 7.22
CA TYR A 11 -17.15 38.81 7.57
C TYR A 11 -16.63 39.96 6.69
N GLY A 12 -16.47 41.15 7.26
CA GLY A 12 -16.18 42.38 6.53
C GLY A 12 -14.69 42.74 6.38
N GLU A 13 -13.77 41.89 6.90
CA GLU A 13 -12.35 42.23 6.94
C GLU A 13 -11.57 41.74 5.69
N ILE A 14 -12.25 41.14 4.69
CA ILE A 14 -11.61 40.72 3.45
C ILE A 14 -11.60 41.86 2.45
N GLY A 15 -10.41 42.33 2.10
CA GLY A 15 -10.22 43.42 1.13
C GLY A 15 -8.94 43.29 0.31
N GLY A 16 -8.80 44.11 -0.72
CA GLY A 16 -7.61 44.12 -1.54
C GLY A 16 -7.40 42.81 -2.34
N LEU A 17 -6.19 42.29 -2.34
CA LEU A 17 -5.81 41.07 -3.07
C LEU A 17 -6.51 39.81 -2.55
N ASP A 18 -6.86 39.75 -1.28
CA ASP A 18 -7.54 38.59 -0.68
C ASP A 18 -8.97 38.42 -1.22
N ALA A 19 -9.62 39.53 -1.62
CA ALA A 19 -10.94 39.48 -2.24
C ALA A 19 -10.95 38.75 -3.60
N VAL A 20 -9.82 38.65 -4.30
CA VAL A 20 -9.69 37.93 -5.55
C VAL A 20 -9.93 36.42 -5.37
N ALA A 21 -9.62 35.87 -4.19
CA ALA A 21 -9.83 34.45 -3.87
C ALA A 21 -11.30 34.08 -3.60
N LEU A 22 -12.17 35.05 -3.31
CA LEU A 22 -13.57 34.78 -2.98
C LEU A 22 -14.37 34.19 -4.12
N GLY A 23 -14.14 34.68 -5.35
CA GLY A 23 -14.81 34.16 -6.54
C GLY A 23 -14.51 32.67 -6.79
N PRO A 24 -13.22 32.27 -6.89
CA PRO A 24 -12.84 30.87 -6.99
C PRO A 24 -13.33 30.00 -5.84
N LEU A 25 -13.31 30.51 -4.58
CA LEU A 25 -13.81 29.77 -3.43
C LEU A 25 -15.33 29.53 -3.53
N ALA A 26 -16.11 30.56 -3.88
CA ALA A 26 -17.56 30.41 -4.08
C ALA A 26 -17.86 29.39 -5.19
N ALA A 27 -17.16 29.49 -6.33
CA ALA A 27 -17.31 28.55 -7.44
C ALA A 27 -16.93 27.11 -7.03
N LEU A 28 -15.90 26.93 -6.19
CA LEU A 28 -15.54 25.61 -5.66
C LEU A 28 -16.66 25.05 -4.78
N LEU A 29 -17.23 25.86 -3.87
CA LEU A 29 -18.30 25.40 -2.98
C LEU A 29 -19.56 25.05 -3.77
N GLU A 30 -19.94 25.83 -4.77
CA GLU A 30 -21.06 25.54 -5.65
C GLU A 30 -20.84 24.21 -6.41
N ARG A 31 -19.65 23.99 -6.98
CA ARG A 31 -19.32 22.72 -7.64
C ARG A 31 -19.36 21.54 -6.69
N LEU A 32 -18.83 21.68 -5.49
CA LEU A 32 -18.89 20.63 -4.47
C LEU A 32 -20.34 20.28 -4.13
N ASP A 33 -21.23 21.28 -3.97
CA ASP A 33 -22.62 21.02 -3.65
C ASP A 33 -23.39 20.37 -4.80
N VAL A 34 -23.19 20.80 -6.03
CA VAL A 34 -23.77 20.17 -7.22
C VAL A 34 -23.38 18.69 -7.30
N HIS A 35 -22.09 18.37 -7.17
CA HIS A 35 -21.64 16.97 -7.24
C HIS A 35 -22.08 16.18 -6.00
N ARG A 36 -22.10 16.77 -4.81
CA ARG A 36 -22.64 16.14 -3.60
C ARG A 36 -24.10 15.70 -3.81
N GLN A 37 -24.93 16.57 -4.37
CA GLN A 37 -26.34 16.23 -4.67
C GLN A 37 -26.45 15.15 -5.74
N ALA A 38 -25.71 15.25 -6.82
CA ALA A 38 -25.71 14.26 -7.90
C ALA A 38 -25.24 12.86 -7.43
N LEU A 39 -24.29 12.81 -6.48
CA LEU A 39 -23.76 11.55 -5.93
C LEU A 39 -24.62 10.94 -4.82
N ALA A 40 -25.56 11.68 -4.24
CA ALA A 40 -26.44 11.18 -3.18
C ALA A 40 -27.54 10.23 -3.70
N GLU A 41 -27.96 10.36 -4.95
CA GLU A 41 -29.07 9.63 -5.55
C GLU A 41 -28.56 8.37 -6.27
N PRO A 42 -29.14 7.18 -5.98
CA PRO A 42 -28.87 5.99 -6.77
C PRO A 42 -29.16 6.21 -8.26
N ALA A 43 -28.37 5.59 -9.13
CA ALA A 43 -28.55 5.71 -10.58
C ALA A 43 -28.09 4.43 -11.28
N ASP A 44 -28.51 4.29 -12.54
CA ASP A 44 -28.05 3.23 -13.42
C ASP A 44 -26.54 3.40 -13.77
N PRO A 45 -25.88 2.32 -14.25
CA PRO A 45 -24.46 2.36 -14.55
C PRO A 45 -24.04 3.42 -15.57
N ALA A 46 -24.85 3.71 -16.57
CA ALA A 46 -24.52 4.70 -17.59
C ALA A 46 -24.55 6.13 -17.01
N THR A 47 -25.57 6.43 -16.20
CA THR A 47 -25.69 7.69 -15.48
C THR A 47 -24.53 7.86 -14.49
N TRP A 48 -24.14 6.80 -13.76
CA TRP A 48 -22.97 6.83 -12.88
C TRP A 48 -21.68 7.12 -13.63
N ALA A 49 -21.46 6.45 -14.75
CA ALA A 49 -20.26 6.69 -15.55
C ALA A 49 -20.17 8.14 -16.01
N GLN A 50 -21.28 8.77 -16.40
CA GLN A 50 -21.29 10.20 -16.76
C GLN A 50 -21.01 11.09 -15.54
N ARG A 51 -21.70 10.88 -14.41
CA ARG A 51 -21.50 11.66 -13.18
C ARG A 51 -20.04 11.64 -12.69
N LEU A 52 -19.41 10.45 -12.78
CA LEU A 52 -18.02 10.28 -12.34
C LEU A 52 -17.01 10.89 -13.31
N ARG A 53 -17.27 10.86 -14.62
CA ARG A 53 -16.46 11.62 -15.60
C ARG A 53 -16.55 13.12 -15.34
N ASP A 54 -17.77 13.64 -15.17
CA ASP A 54 -18.00 15.05 -14.88
C ASP A 54 -17.30 15.47 -13.57
N LEU A 55 -17.29 14.60 -12.56
CA LEU A 55 -16.56 14.83 -11.30
C LEU A 55 -15.06 14.92 -11.53
N VAL A 56 -14.47 13.96 -12.26
CA VAL A 56 -13.02 13.96 -12.58
C VAL A 56 -12.66 15.22 -13.36
N ASP A 57 -13.41 15.58 -14.36
CA ASP A 57 -13.14 16.76 -15.21
C ASP A 57 -13.33 18.08 -14.44
N ALA A 58 -14.23 18.12 -13.46
CA ALA A 58 -14.48 19.31 -12.65
C ALA A 58 -13.38 19.62 -11.63
N PHE A 59 -12.72 18.58 -11.08
CA PHE A 59 -11.82 18.75 -9.94
C PHE A 59 -10.35 18.39 -10.22
N PHE A 60 -10.06 17.67 -11.32
CA PHE A 60 -8.71 17.23 -11.63
C PHE A 60 -8.25 17.81 -12.98
N THR A 61 -7.32 18.73 -12.90
CA THR A 61 -6.64 19.31 -14.09
C THR A 61 -5.19 18.84 -14.05
N PRO A 62 -4.79 17.89 -14.91
CA PRO A 62 -3.42 17.40 -14.95
C PRO A 62 -2.42 18.52 -15.20
N SER A 63 -1.33 18.54 -14.45
CA SER A 63 -0.25 19.51 -14.56
C SER A 63 0.94 18.97 -15.38
N ASP A 64 1.05 17.65 -15.51
CA ASP A 64 2.10 16.98 -16.27
C ASP A 64 1.60 15.70 -16.97
N GLU A 65 2.48 15.06 -17.73
CA GLU A 65 2.17 13.84 -18.50
C GLU A 65 1.85 12.63 -17.58
N ALA A 66 2.45 12.58 -16.41
CA ALA A 66 2.22 11.48 -15.47
C ALA A 66 0.81 11.56 -14.86
N GLU A 67 0.37 12.76 -14.49
CA GLU A 67 -0.99 13.00 -14.00
C GLU A 67 -2.04 12.78 -15.09
N GLU A 68 -1.76 13.18 -16.35
CA GLU A 68 -2.65 12.89 -17.48
C GLU A 68 -2.79 11.38 -17.71
N LEU A 69 -1.69 10.62 -17.60
CA LEU A 69 -1.73 9.16 -17.71
C LEU A 69 -2.57 8.54 -16.59
N LEU A 70 -2.44 9.02 -15.36
CA LEU A 70 -3.28 8.56 -14.23
C LEU A 70 -4.75 8.87 -14.45
N ARG A 71 -5.08 10.06 -14.95
CA ARG A 71 -6.45 10.44 -15.29
C ARG A 71 -7.04 9.52 -16.36
N GLN A 72 -6.27 9.22 -17.41
CA GLN A 72 -6.68 8.29 -18.46
C GLN A 72 -6.90 6.89 -17.94
N GLN A 73 -6.03 6.38 -17.06
CA GLN A 73 -6.20 5.07 -16.42
C GLN A 73 -7.48 5.01 -15.57
N LEU A 74 -7.75 6.05 -14.79
CA LEU A 74 -8.93 6.15 -13.97
C LEU A 74 -10.23 6.11 -14.80
N LEU A 75 -10.25 6.84 -15.92
CA LEU A 75 -11.38 6.86 -16.85
C LEU A 75 -11.52 5.54 -17.61
N GLN A 76 -10.43 4.91 -18.01
CA GLN A 76 -10.45 3.59 -18.65
C GLN A 76 -11.07 2.52 -17.74
N MET A 77 -10.72 2.52 -16.45
CA MET A 77 -11.31 1.58 -15.48
C MET A 77 -12.83 1.80 -15.32
N LEU A 78 -13.28 3.05 -15.44
CA LEU A 78 -14.70 3.37 -15.41
C LEU A 78 -15.42 2.85 -16.67
N ASP A 79 -14.77 2.96 -17.83
CA ASP A 79 -15.30 2.44 -19.09
C ASP A 79 -15.36 0.91 -19.08
N ASP A 80 -14.37 0.24 -18.55
CA ASP A 80 -14.32 -1.22 -18.40
C ASP A 80 -15.41 -1.72 -17.43
N TRP A 81 -15.64 -1.00 -16.33
CA TRP A 81 -16.74 -1.28 -15.42
C TRP A 81 -18.10 -1.12 -16.11
N LEU A 82 -18.31 -0.01 -16.82
CA LEU A 82 -19.55 0.21 -17.58
C LEU A 82 -19.79 -0.88 -18.64
N ALA A 83 -18.74 -1.25 -19.39
CA ALA A 83 -18.81 -2.31 -20.38
C ALA A 83 -19.18 -3.66 -19.74
N THR A 84 -18.68 -3.94 -18.53
CA THR A 84 -19.04 -5.15 -17.77
C THR A 84 -20.52 -5.17 -17.40
N CYS A 85 -21.06 -4.05 -16.90
CA CYS A 85 -22.50 -3.92 -16.62
C CYS A 85 -23.34 -4.10 -17.86
N GLN A 86 -22.96 -3.49 -18.98
CA GLN A 86 -23.65 -3.61 -20.27
C GLN A 86 -23.63 -5.04 -20.81
N HIS A 87 -22.49 -5.73 -20.69
CA HIS A 87 -22.37 -7.13 -21.10
C HIS A 87 -23.24 -8.07 -20.26
N ALA A 88 -23.41 -7.75 -18.98
CA ALA A 88 -24.31 -8.47 -18.08
C ALA A 88 -25.80 -8.10 -18.26
N GLY A 89 -26.11 -7.09 -19.07
CA GLY A 89 -27.48 -6.56 -19.21
C GLY A 89 -28.01 -5.93 -17.91
N PHE A 90 -27.09 -5.39 -17.08
CA PHE A 90 -27.43 -4.79 -15.79
C PHE A 90 -27.58 -3.28 -15.93
N ASP A 91 -28.79 -2.77 -15.64
CA ASP A 91 -29.17 -1.37 -15.71
C ASP A 91 -29.97 -0.87 -14.47
N ASP A 92 -30.04 -1.69 -13.42
CA ASP A 92 -30.72 -1.33 -12.18
C ASP A 92 -29.98 -0.17 -11.45
N PRO A 93 -30.73 0.72 -10.79
CA PRO A 93 -30.14 1.77 -9.98
C PRO A 93 -29.35 1.22 -8.79
N ILE A 94 -28.11 1.64 -8.64
CA ILE A 94 -27.22 1.26 -7.54
C ILE A 94 -26.71 2.50 -6.78
N PRO A 95 -26.40 2.38 -5.47
CA PRO A 95 -25.84 3.47 -4.71
C PRO A 95 -24.35 3.69 -4.99
N LEU A 96 -23.85 4.91 -4.72
CA LEU A 96 -22.46 5.30 -4.89
C LEU A 96 -21.46 4.34 -4.24
N THR A 97 -21.78 3.79 -3.07
CA THR A 97 -20.91 2.87 -2.33
C THR A 97 -20.50 1.66 -3.14
N VAL A 98 -21.44 1.06 -3.88
CA VAL A 98 -21.19 -0.10 -4.75
C VAL A 98 -20.32 0.29 -5.95
N VAL A 99 -20.66 1.40 -6.60
CA VAL A 99 -19.92 1.91 -7.78
C VAL A 99 -18.48 2.25 -7.39
N ARG A 100 -18.31 2.98 -6.28
CA ARG A 100 -16.98 3.38 -5.79
C ARG A 100 -16.09 2.17 -5.49
N GLU A 101 -16.63 1.17 -4.80
CA GLU A 101 -15.90 -0.03 -4.46
C GLU A 101 -15.46 -0.79 -5.72
N SER A 102 -16.37 -0.99 -6.67
CA SER A 102 -16.06 -1.67 -7.93
C SER A 102 -15.07 -0.89 -8.80
N TRP A 103 -15.24 0.42 -8.94
CA TRP A 103 -14.40 1.26 -9.78
C TRP A 103 -12.98 1.40 -9.23
N LEU A 104 -12.85 1.66 -7.91
CA LEU A 104 -11.54 1.90 -7.28
C LEU A 104 -10.77 0.62 -6.94
N ALA A 105 -11.43 -0.53 -6.91
CA ALA A 105 -10.77 -1.82 -6.66
C ALA A 105 -9.66 -2.14 -7.68
N GLY A 106 -9.74 -1.61 -8.89
CA GLY A 106 -8.72 -1.77 -9.92
C GLY A 106 -7.46 -0.92 -9.70
N LEU A 107 -7.54 0.20 -8.96
CA LEU A 107 -6.38 1.07 -8.72
C LEU A 107 -5.27 0.37 -7.92
N ASP A 108 -5.64 -0.48 -6.98
CA ASP A 108 -4.69 -1.20 -6.13
C ASP A 108 -3.94 -2.31 -6.89
N GLN A 109 -4.41 -2.71 -8.06
CA GLN A 109 -3.84 -3.84 -8.81
C GLN A 109 -2.80 -3.44 -9.88
N GLY A 110 -2.70 -2.18 -10.27
CA GLY A 110 -2.01 -1.76 -11.50
C GLY A 110 -0.57 -1.27 -11.39
N GLY A 111 -0.08 -0.85 -10.23
CA GLY A 111 1.12 -0.01 -10.18
C GLY A 111 2.48 -0.71 -10.19
N LEU A 112 2.60 -1.86 -9.54
CA LEU A 112 3.91 -2.49 -9.28
C LEU A 112 4.44 -3.36 -10.44
N ASN A 113 3.57 -3.82 -11.34
CA ASN A 113 3.95 -4.78 -12.37
C ASN A 113 4.41 -4.15 -13.70
N GLN A 114 4.14 -2.87 -13.94
CA GLN A 114 4.41 -2.24 -15.24
C GLN A 114 5.89 -2.01 -15.55
N ARG A 115 6.78 -2.06 -14.54
CA ARG A 115 8.22 -1.85 -14.69
C ARG A 115 9.06 -3.05 -14.25
N PHE A 116 8.47 -4.23 -14.23
CA PHE A 116 9.19 -5.45 -13.88
C PHE A 116 10.32 -5.74 -14.89
N LEU A 117 11.53 -6.03 -14.39
CA LEU A 117 12.78 -6.20 -15.16
C LEU A 117 13.27 -4.95 -15.91
N ALA A 118 12.84 -3.75 -15.50
CA ALA A 118 13.32 -2.50 -16.10
C ALA A 118 14.68 -2.00 -15.55
N GLY A 119 15.20 -2.62 -14.48
CA GLY A 119 16.47 -2.21 -13.83
C GLY A 119 17.08 -3.29 -12.96
N ALA A 120 18.15 -2.95 -12.26
CA ALA A 120 18.86 -3.86 -11.35
C ALA A 120 18.05 -4.17 -10.08
N VAL A 121 17.21 -3.23 -9.64
CA VAL A 121 16.29 -3.40 -8.50
C VAL A 121 14.86 -3.40 -9.04
N ASN A 122 14.11 -4.43 -8.67
CA ASN A 122 12.73 -4.60 -9.12
C ASN A 122 11.80 -4.68 -7.92
N PHE A 123 10.74 -3.85 -7.92
CA PHE A 123 9.65 -3.91 -6.96
C PHE A 123 8.43 -4.52 -7.63
N CYS A 124 7.95 -5.62 -7.09
CA CYS A 124 6.81 -6.34 -7.66
C CYS A 124 6.07 -7.16 -6.60
N THR A 125 4.90 -7.65 -6.94
CA THR A 125 4.25 -8.71 -6.18
C THR A 125 4.93 -10.05 -6.44
N LEU A 126 4.62 -11.09 -5.67
CA LEU A 126 5.23 -12.41 -5.82
C LEU A 126 4.92 -13.09 -7.17
N LEU A 127 3.81 -12.72 -7.81
CA LEU A 127 3.36 -13.38 -9.05
C LEU A 127 4.29 -13.17 -10.25
N PRO A 128 4.75 -11.93 -10.57
CA PRO A 128 5.64 -11.71 -11.73
C PRO A 128 7.03 -12.34 -11.57
N MET A 129 7.51 -12.55 -10.35
CA MET A 129 8.84 -13.10 -10.09
C MET A 129 8.91 -14.63 -10.14
N ARG A 130 7.81 -15.31 -10.45
CA ARG A 130 7.75 -16.78 -10.52
C ARG A 130 8.79 -17.34 -11.49
N ALA A 131 9.52 -18.34 -11.02
CA ALA A 131 10.54 -19.06 -11.80
C ALA A 131 11.69 -18.20 -12.35
N ILE A 132 11.82 -16.93 -11.91
CA ILE A 132 12.93 -16.05 -12.32
C ILE A 132 13.97 -16.02 -11.19
N PRO A 133 15.24 -16.42 -11.47
CA PRO A 133 16.29 -16.36 -10.46
C PRO A 133 16.78 -14.92 -10.24
N PHE A 134 16.90 -14.54 -8.98
CA PHE A 134 17.51 -13.29 -8.55
C PHE A 134 18.68 -13.55 -7.62
N LYS A 135 19.68 -12.67 -7.61
CA LYS A 135 20.77 -12.75 -6.63
C LYS A 135 20.25 -12.59 -5.21
N VAL A 136 19.48 -11.54 -5.00
CA VAL A 136 18.89 -11.19 -3.71
C VAL A 136 17.38 -11.07 -3.87
N VAL A 137 16.63 -11.71 -2.98
CA VAL A 137 15.17 -11.59 -2.87
C VAL A 137 14.82 -11.01 -1.51
N CYS A 138 14.06 -9.91 -1.52
CA CYS A 138 13.56 -9.25 -0.31
C CYS A 138 12.05 -9.41 -0.21
N LEU A 139 11.56 -10.20 0.74
CA LEU A 139 10.15 -10.35 1.05
C LEU A 139 9.78 -9.38 2.16
N LEU A 140 9.05 -8.33 1.81
CA LEU A 140 8.72 -7.24 2.74
C LEU A 140 7.29 -7.40 3.25
N GLY A 141 7.07 -7.05 4.54
CA GLY A 141 5.74 -7.04 5.12
C GLY A 141 5.11 -8.42 5.32
N MET A 142 5.92 -9.42 5.64
CA MET A 142 5.45 -10.80 5.88
C MET A 142 4.82 -10.93 7.27
N ASN A 143 3.76 -10.15 7.51
CA ASN A 143 3.05 -10.09 8.79
C ASN A 143 2.03 -11.21 8.94
N ASP A 144 1.70 -11.52 10.19
CA ASP A 144 0.56 -12.38 10.50
C ASP A 144 -0.75 -11.70 10.05
N GLY A 145 -1.61 -12.46 9.38
CA GLY A 145 -2.87 -11.98 8.80
C GLY A 145 -2.74 -11.33 7.41
N ASP A 146 -1.57 -10.80 7.02
CA ASP A 146 -1.37 -10.20 5.69
C ASP A 146 -0.94 -11.26 4.66
N TYR A 147 -0.17 -12.25 5.11
CA TYR A 147 0.30 -13.34 4.25
C TYR A 147 0.32 -14.69 5.00
N PRO A 148 -0.21 -15.79 4.42
CA PRO A 148 -0.90 -15.86 3.13
C PRO A 148 -2.18 -15.02 3.12
N ARG A 149 -2.50 -14.45 1.95
CA ARG A 149 -3.65 -13.58 1.78
C ARG A 149 -4.95 -14.35 2.03
N GLN A 150 -5.86 -13.72 2.75
CA GLN A 150 -7.19 -14.26 2.95
C GLN A 150 -8.13 -13.65 1.92
N GLN A 151 -8.84 -14.49 1.20
CA GLN A 151 -9.95 -14.06 0.35
C GLN A 151 -11.24 -14.26 1.10
N VAL A 152 -11.96 -13.17 1.32
CA VAL A 152 -13.36 -13.28 1.79
C VAL A 152 -14.14 -13.89 0.64
N GLY A 153 -14.59 -15.14 0.82
CA GLY A 153 -15.41 -15.83 -0.17
C GLY A 153 -16.74 -15.10 -0.37
N MET A 154 -17.20 -15.05 -1.61
CA MET A 154 -18.54 -14.55 -1.91
C MET A 154 -19.60 -15.44 -1.28
N ASP A 155 -20.77 -14.88 -0.93
CA ASP A 155 -21.86 -15.64 -0.27
C ASP A 155 -22.37 -16.80 -1.12
N PHE A 156 -22.20 -16.73 -2.43
CA PHE A 156 -22.57 -17.78 -3.39
C PHE A 156 -21.42 -18.74 -3.74
N ASP A 157 -20.27 -18.64 -3.08
CA ASP A 157 -19.13 -19.54 -3.31
C ASP A 157 -19.36 -20.91 -2.67
N LEU A 158 -19.76 -21.87 -3.50
CA LEU A 158 -20.02 -23.25 -3.08
C LEU A 158 -18.73 -24.01 -2.67
N MET A 159 -17.56 -23.63 -3.17
CA MET A 159 -16.29 -24.28 -2.82
C MET A 159 -15.91 -24.01 -1.36
N ARG A 160 -16.41 -22.93 -0.77
CA ARG A 160 -16.18 -22.62 0.66
C ARG A 160 -16.81 -23.63 1.60
N GLN A 161 -17.94 -24.22 1.22
CA GLN A 161 -18.70 -25.16 2.05
C GLN A 161 -18.34 -26.62 1.79
N ASP A 162 -17.96 -26.96 0.56
CA ASP A 162 -17.66 -28.32 0.12
C ASP A 162 -16.37 -28.33 -0.71
N TYR A 163 -15.23 -28.14 -0.02
CA TYR A 163 -13.90 -28.17 -0.66
C TYR A 163 -13.60 -29.56 -1.21
N ARG A 164 -13.19 -29.62 -2.48
CA ARG A 164 -12.78 -30.86 -3.18
C ARG A 164 -11.32 -30.79 -3.62
N PRO A 165 -10.62 -31.91 -3.68
CA PRO A 165 -9.28 -31.97 -4.25
C PRO A 165 -9.26 -31.41 -5.68
N GLY A 166 -8.46 -30.37 -5.90
CA GLY A 166 -8.39 -29.66 -7.18
C GLY A 166 -9.08 -28.30 -7.19
N ASP A 167 -9.89 -27.99 -6.17
CA ASP A 167 -10.42 -26.64 -6.00
C ASP A 167 -9.29 -25.66 -5.71
N ARG A 168 -9.40 -24.49 -6.31
CA ARG A 168 -8.39 -23.45 -6.17
C ARG A 168 -8.50 -22.77 -4.80
N SER A 169 -7.42 -22.77 -4.04
CA SER A 169 -7.31 -22.09 -2.77
C SER A 169 -6.24 -20.98 -2.84
N ARG A 170 -6.64 -19.74 -2.56
CA ARG A 170 -5.70 -18.61 -2.49
C ARG A 170 -4.57 -18.86 -1.50
N ARG A 171 -4.88 -19.50 -0.39
CA ARG A 171 -3.91 -19.86 0.63
C ARG A 171 -2.86 -20.85 0.12
N GLU A 172 -3.28 -21.85 -0.67
CA GLU A 172 -2.36 -22.81 -1.26
C GLU A 172 -1.54 -22.18 -2.40
N ASP A 173 -2.15 -21.31 -3.20
CA ASP A 173 -1.43 -20.52 -4.20
C ASP A 173 -0.32 -19.69 -3.54
N ASP A 174 -0.59 -19.01 -2.43
CA ASP A 174 0.38 -18.19 -1.72
C ASP A 174 1.50 -19.01 -1.06
N ARG A 175 1.19 -20.22 -0.56
CA ARG A 175 2.22 -21.17 -0.08
C ARG A 175 3.17 -21.57 -1.20
N TYR A 176 2.63 -21.83 -2.38
CA TYR A 176 3.42 -22.17 -3.55
C TYR A 176 4.27 -20.99 -4.03
N LEU A 177 3.71 -19.79 -4.07
CA LEU A 177 4.44 -18.55 -4.37
C LEU A 177 5.58 -18.28 -3.39
N MET A 178 5.38 -18.54 -2.10
CA MET A 178 6.45 -18.43 -1.10
C MET A 178 7.58 -19.42 -1.39
N LEU A 179 7.26 -20.66 -1.72
CA LEU A 179 8.27 -21.67 -2.07
C LEU A 179 9.04 -21.24 -3.32
N GLU A 180 8.37 -20.76 -4.35
CA GLU A 180 9.02 -20.27 -5.57
C GLU A 180 9.93 -19.07 -5.28
N ALA A 181 9.52 -18.14 -4.41
CA ALA A 181 10.34 -17.00 -3.99
C ALA A 181 11.60 -17.46 -3.25
N LEU A 182 11.47 -18.41 -2.32
CA LEU A 182 12.62 -19.03 -1.63
C LEU A 182 13.61 -19.65 -2.61
N LEU A 183 13.12 -20.41 -3.56
CA LEU A 183 13.96 -21.10 -4.56
C LEU A 183 14.55 -20.14 -5.61
N SER A 184 13.97 -18.97 -5.81
CA SER A 184 14.49 -17.96 -6.74
C SER A 184 15.69 -17.18 -6.21
N ALA A 185 15.85 -17.08 -4.89
CA ALA A 185 17.01 -16.44 -4.27
C ALA A 185 18.29 -17.28 -4.46
N ARG A 186 19.32 -16.69 -5.10
CA ARG A 186 20.58 -17.41 -5.42
C ARG A 186 21.68 -17.14 -4.40
N GLU A 187 21.76 -15.94 -3.87
CA GLU A 187 22.81 -15.52 -2.95
C GLU A 187 22.23 -15.19 -1.57
N GLN A 188 21.13 -14.45 -1.52
CA GLN A 188 20.55 -13.98 -0.27
C GLN A 188 19.03 -13.91 -0.31
N LEU A 189 18.39 -14.35 0.76
CA LEU A 189 16.97 -14.13 1.04
C LEU A 189 16.84 -13.21 2.25
N TYR A 190 16.12 -12.12 2.10
CA TYR A 190 15.76 -11.21 3.17
C TYR A 190 14.25 -11.27 3.42
N VAL A 191 13.84 -11.39 4.66
CA VAL A 191 12.42 -11.42 5.04
C VAL A 191 12.18 -10.42 6.15
N SER A 192 11.17 -9.56 6.01
CA SER A 192 10.83 -8.60 7.05
C SER A 192 9.35 -8.66 7.43
N TRP A 193 9.07 -8.38 8.69
CA TRP A 193 7.74 -8.23 9.23
C TRP A 193 7.73 -7.19 10.36
N VAL A 194 6.55 -6.72 10.73
CA VAL A 194 6.37 -5.82 11.86
C VAL A 194 6.37 -6.65 13.14
N GLY A 195 7.51 -6.72 13.83
CA GLY A 195 7.70 -7.55 15.02
C GLY A 195 7.08 -6.97 16.29
N ARG A 196 6.72 -5.66 16.33
CA ARG A 196 6.13 -5.01 17.50
C ARG A 196 5.04 -4.01 17.14
N SER A 197 4.07 -3.88 18.02
CA SER A 197 3.00 -2.89 17.93
C SER A 197 3.51 -1.48 18.28
N ILE A 198 3.18 -0.48 17.46
CA ILE A 198 3.52 0.92 17.72
C ILE A 198 2.72 1.54 18.89
N ARG A 199 1.64 0.88 19.35
CA ARG A 199 0.76 1.41 20.39
C ARG A 199 1.22 1.03 21.79
N ASP A 200 1.63 -0.22 21.98
CA ASP A 200 1.89 -0.82 23.28
C ASP A 200 3.18 -1.65 23.34
N ASN A 201 3.95 -1.63 22.25
CA ASN A 201 5.19 -2.39 22.08
C ASN A 201 5.04 -3.92 22.29
N SER A 202 3.80 -4.45 22.19
CA SER A 202 3.55 -5.88 22.23
C SER A 202 4.18 -6.59 21.05
N GLU A 203 4.67 -7.81 21.25
CA GLU A 203 5.23 -8.63 20.17
C GLU A 203 4.15 -9.05 19.17
N ARG A 204 4.52 -9.00 17.88
CA ARG A 204 3.71 -9.48 16.76
C ARG A 204 4.44 -10.61 16.05
N PRO A 205 3.79 -11.75 15.84
CA PRO A 205 4.40 -12.86 15.12
C PRO A 205 4.54 -12.52 13.62
N PRO A 206 5.50 -13.13 12.93
CA PRO A 206 5.54 -13.13 11.49
C PRO A 206 4.39 -13.95 10.91
N SER A 207 4.21 -13.86 9.59
CA SER A 207 3.34 -14.76 8.84
C SER A 207 3.58 -16.23 9.22
N VAL A 208 2.53 -17.02 9.20
CA VAL A 208 2.62 -18.47 9.53
C VAL A 208 3.63 -19.20 8.65
N LEU A 209 3.81 -18.79 7.39
CA LEU A 209 4.78 -19.42 6.48
C LEU A 209 6.22 -19.08 6.87
N VAL A 210 6.46 -17.85 7.32
CA VAL A 210 7.77 -17.44 7.87
C VAL A 210 8.04 -18.14 9.21
N ALA A 211 7.03 -18.28 10.06
CA ALA A 211 7.16 -19.02 11.30
C ALA A 211 7.54 -20.50 11.05
N GLN A 212 6.89 -21.16 10.09
CA GLN A 212 7.22 -22.53 9.68
C GLN A 212 8.65 -22.64 9.12
N LEU A 213 9.09 -21.68 8.32
CA LEU A 213 10.47 -21.64 7.83
C LEU A 213 11.45 -21.49 9.00
N ARG A 214 11.18 -20.62 9.96
CA ARG A 214 12.01 -20.43 11.15
C ARG A 214 12.10 -21.70 12.00
N ASP A 215 10.99 -22.40 12.20
CA ASP A 215 10.96 -23.68 12.92
C ASP A 215 11.81 -24.72 12.19
N HIS A 216 11.66 -24.84 10.88
CA HIS A 216 12.45 -25.76 10.07
C HIS A 216 13.97 -25.47 10.17
N LEU A 217 14.36 -24.19 10.14
CA LEU A 217 15.77 -23.77 10.28
C LEU A 217 16.29 -24.09 11.68
N ARG A 218 15.52 -23.83 12.74
CA ARG A 218 15.90 -24.11 14.12
C ARG A 218 16.14 -25.59 14.36
N ASP A 219 15.31 -26.45 13.77
CA ASP A 219 15.38 -27.90 13.99
C ASP A 219 16.50 -28.55 13.17
N GLY A 220 16.83 -28.00 11.99
CA GLY A 220 17.77 -28.58 11.03
C GLY A 220 19.19 -28.00 11.05
N TRP A 221 19.39 -26.81 11.57
CA TRP A 221 20.68 -26.10 11.47
C TRP A 221 21.10 -25.46 12.79
N ARG A 222 22.40 -25.18 12.90
CA ARG A 222 23.02 -24.46 14.01
C ARG A 222 23.94 -23.39 13.47
N ALA A 223 23.98 -22.22 14.11
CA ALA A 223 24.83 -21.10 13.68
C ALA A 223 26.31 -21.41 13.82
N THR A 224 26.68 -22.05 14.96
CA THR A 224 28.06 -22.39 15.31
C THR A 224 28.13 -23.70 16.06
N PRO A 225 29.31 -24.37 16.10
CA PRO A 225 29.48 -25.62 16.86
C PRO A 225 29.22 -25.48 18.39
N ASP A 226 29.35 -24.27 18.92
CA ASP A 226 29.15 -23.98 20.37
C ASP A 226 27.67 -23.84 20.75
N GLY A 227 26.74 -23.95 19.80
CA GLY A 227 25.30 -24.04 20.07
C GLY A 227 24.57 -22.70 20.13
N THR A 228 25.14 -21.61 19.58
CA THR A 228 24.44 -20.33 19.43
C THR A 228 23.10 -20.53 18.70
N ASP A 229 22.04 -19.94 19.21
CA ASP A 229 20.72 -19.99 18.57
C ASP A 229 20.76 -19.37 17.17
N LEU A 230 20.53 -20.22 16.18
CA LEU A 230 20.54 -19.81 14.76
C LEU A 230 19.54 -18.69 14.49
N LEU A 231 18.34 -18.76 15.06
CA LEU A 231 17.31 -17.75 14.80
C LEU A 231 17.69 -16.40 15.39
N HIS A 232 18.37 -16.39 16.53
CA HIS A 232 18.90 -15.15 17.11
C HIS A 232 19.99 -14.56 16.22
N ALA A 233 20.87 -15.38 15.67
CA ALA A 233 21.94 -14.92 14.76
C ALA A 233 21.38 -14.41 13.40
N LEU A 234 20.25 -14.96 12.95
CA LEU A 234 19.63 -14.56 11.66
C LEU A 234 18.59 -13.46 11.79
N THR A 235 18.20 -13.05 13.00
CA THR A 235 17.13 -12.07 13.20
C THR A 235 17.70 -10.76 13.70
N GLN A 236 17.47 -9.70 12.93
CA GLN A 236 17.80 -8.34 13.31
C GLN A 236 16.53 -7.59 13.72
N GLU A 237 16.47 -7.14 14.98
CA GLU A 237 15.40 -6.27 15.45
C GLU A 237 15.76 -4.80 15.21
N HIS A 238 14.88 -4.07 14.55
CA HIS A 238 15.05 -2.65 14.27
C HIS A 238 14.35 -1.81 15.33
N PRO A 239 14.97 -0.73 15.84
CA PRO A 239 14.32 0.24 16.71
C PRO A 239 13.07 0.83 16.06
N LEU A 240 12.05 1.12 16.88
CA LEU A 240 10.82 1.72 16.41
C LEU A 240 11.03 3.12 15.81
N GLN A 241 11.98 3.87 16.36
CA GLN A 241 12.19 5.26 15.97
C GLN A 241 13.30 5.37 14.91
N PRO A 242 13.04 6.03 13.75
CA PRO A 242 14.04 6.17 12.68
C PRO A 242 15.25 7.01 13.11
N PHE A 243 15.10 7.84 14.15
CA PHE A 243 16.17 8.64 14.75
C PHE A 243 16.89 7.94 15.91
N SER A 244 16.70 6.64 16.12
CA SER A 244 17.41 5.91 17.17
C SER A 244 18.93 5.98 16.98
N ALA A 245 19.67 6.22 18.06
CA ALA A 245 21.14 6.26 18.05
C ALA A 245 21.76 4.96 17.49
N ALA A 246 21.05 3.84 17.56
CA ALA A 246 21.50 2.57 17.01
C ALA A 246 21.74 2.61 15.49
N TYR A 247 21.07 3.51 14.76
CA TYR A 247 21.26 3.68 13.31
C TYR A 247 22.44 4.57 12.93
N PHE A 248 23.04 5.28 13.89
CA PHE A 248 24.11 6.26 13.67
C PHE A 248 25.35 5.91 14.48
N PRO A 249 25.99 4.75 14.23
CA PRO A 249 27.20 4.38 14.94
C PRO A 249 28.33 5.40 14.66
N PRO A 250 29.25 5.62 15.61
CA PRO A 250 30.41 6.47 15.38
C PRO A 250 31.20 6.03 14.13
N ARG A 251 31.60 6.98 13.30
CA ARG A 251 32.26 6.77 11.98
C ARG A 251 33.48 5.84 12.01
N ALA A 252 34.13 5.68 13.16
CA ALA A 252 35.26 4.78 13.34
C ALA A 252 34.87 3.28 13.36
N ALA A 253 33.60 2.95 13.63
CA ALA A 253 33.08 1.59 13.63
C ALA A 253 32.50 1.16 12.27
N ALA A 254 32.37 2.11 11.33
CA ALA A 254 31.77 1.90 9.99
C ALA A 254 32.81 1.44 8.94
N GLY A 255 34.01 0.98 9.34
CA GLY A 255 34.99 0.39 8.44
C GLY A 255 34.49 -0.95 7.91
N ASP A 256 34.32 -1.03 6.57
CA ASP A 256 34.10 -2.25 5.75
C ASP A 256 32.92 -3.18 6.10
N ALA A 257 32.05 -2.85 7.05
CA ALA A 257 30.89 -3.67 7.45
C ALA A 257 29.69 -3.56 6.49
N VAL A 258 29.91 -3.30 5.20
CA VAL A 258 28.81 -3.22 4.20
C VAL A 258 28.25 -4.61 3.85
N HIS A 259 28.84 -5.69 4.36
CA HIS A 259 28.45 -7.07 4.03
C HIS A 259 28.13 -7.98 5.23
N GLY A 260 28.05 -7.46 6.46
CA GLY A 260 27.73 -8.27 7.64
C GLY A 260 26.47 -7.76 8.34
N LEU A 261 25.68 -8.70 8.89
CA LEU A 261 24.51 -8.45 9.73
C LEU A 261 24.84 -7.76 11.08
N ASP A 262 26.07 -7.26 11.25
CA ASP A 262 26.62 -6.88 12.55
C ASP A 262 26.34 -5.43 12.98
N GLY A 263 25.51 -4.67 12.23
CA GLY A 263 25.16 -3.31 12.63
C GLY A 263 23.90 -2.76 11.99
N LEU A 264 23.11 -2.04 12.78
CA LEU A 264 22.02 -1.23 12.26
C LEU A 264 22.58 -0.04 11.50
N TYR A 265 22.03 0.23 10.32
CA TYR A 265 22.46 1.32 9.46
C TYR A 265 21.24 1.95 8.76
N THR A 266 21.32 3.27 8.49
CA THR A 266 20.31 3.98 7.71
C THR A 266 20.98 4.87 6.66
N TYR A 267 20.32 4.97 5.48
CA TYR A 267 20.67 5.98 4.45
C TYR A 267 19.94 7.30 4.66
N ALA A 268 18.96 7.36 5.54
CA ALA A 268 18.21 8.57 5.90
C ALA A 268 18.98 9.39 6.95
N HIS A 269 20.10 9.96 6.52
CA HIS A 269 21.04 10.67 7.41
C HIS A 269 20.47 11.94 8.04
N GLU A 270 19.41 12.51 7.47
CA GLU A 270 18.66 13.64 7.99
C GLU A 270 18.12 13.39 9.41
N TRP A 271 17.78 12.15 9.75
CA TRP A 271 17.33 11.78 11.09
C TRP A 271 18.45 11.84 12.15
N GLY A 272 19.70 11.83 11.74
CA GLY A 272 20.85 11.99 12.65
C GLY A 272 20.87 13.35 13.34
N ALA A 273 20.32 14.38 12.69
CA ALA A 273 20.24 15.74 13.28
C ALA A 273 19.37 15.77 14.55
N ALA A 274 18.37 14.90 14.67
CA ALA A 274 17.54 14.79 15.86
C ALA A 274 18.29 14.29 17.12
N GLN A 275 19.49 13.72 16.92
CA GLN A 275 20.37 13.25 18.01
C GLN A 275 21.24 14.36 18.61
N SER A 276 21.44 15.46 17.89
CA SER A 276 22.22 16.58 18.40
C SER A 276 21.38 17.35 19.41
N PRO A 277 21.86 17.57 20.67
CA PRO A 277 21.18 18.49 21.56
C PRO A 277 21.11 19.83 20.86
N ALA A 278 19.92 20.40 20.76
CA ALA A 278 19.73 21.75 20.26
C ALA A 278 20.70 22.64 21.04
N ALA A 279 21.60 23.30 20.33
CA ALA A 279 22.46 24.32 20.93
C ALA A 279 21.48 25.36 21.51
N SER A 280 21.36 25.38 22.83
CA SER A 280 20.60 26.40 23.53
C SER A 280 21.28 27.73 23.26
N GLU A 281 20.69 28.55 22.39
CA GLU A 281 20.91 29.98 22.36
C GLU A 281 20.25 30.65 23.56
#